data_0c228b5f9c6ad09dd8280d9d2b86d5fa
#
_entry.id   0c228b5f9c6ad09dd8280d9d2b86d5fa
#
_cell.length_a   1.000
_cell.length_b   1.000
_cell.length_c   1.000
_cell.angle_alpha   90.00
_cell.angle_beta   90.00
_cell.angle_gamma   90.00
#
_symmetry.space_group_name_H-M   'P 1'
#
loop_
_entity.id
_entity.type
_entity.pdbx_description
1 polymer ?
#
loop_
_entity_poly.entity_id
_entity_poly.type
_entity_poly.pdbx_seq_one_letter_code
_entity_poly.pdbx_strand_id
1 'polypeptide(L)'
;VTKPLDPATIQNIFWDVDGVLADLNHAYYHFLTGHPNYRDQYKNLQWDQLPDILPIIPEYGALELKTHPELGAEMDRDFCSDKDFFRNRPLYPKVIEVLKELNRLGYRQFTLSATFDVETKMAYLREILEPVTDFLIIECVQHGEFMHDTAKIDRLKACFQQYDLNPEETILVDDRIYNQYAAIESGAHPVRMRCAFTTDLPSELSWIPEFANVEEVKDWLDE
;
A
#
# COMPACT_ATOMS: atom_id res chain seq x y z
N VAL A 1 10.92 0.27 25.27
CA VAL A 1 11.86 0.82 24.26
C VAL A 1 12.09 -0.31 23.28
N THR A 2 11.48 -0.24 22.11
CA THR A 2 11.73 -1.19 21.02
C THR A 2 13.17 -0.99 20.54
N LYS A 3 13.91 -2.09 20.40
CA LYS A 3 15.27 -2.06 19.84
C LYS A 3 15.15 -1.56 18.39
N PRO A 4 16.04 -0.67 17.92
CA PRO A 4 16.08 -0.31 16.50
C PRO A 4 16.16 -1.57 15.65
N LEU A 5 15.39 -1.63 14.57
CA LEU A 5 15.43 -2.73 13.63
C LEU A 5 16.80 -2.75 12.95
N ASP A 6 17.44 -3.92 12.97
CA ASP A 6 18.68 -4.16 12.24
C ASP A 6 18.32 -4.67 10.84
N PRO A 7 18.52 -3.87 9.77
CA PRO A 7 18.14 -4.27 8.41
C PRO A 7 18.85 -5.56 7.96
N ALA A 8 20.07 -5.84 8.45
CA ALA A 8 20.81 -7.05 8.11
C ALA A 8 20.13 -8.36 8.56
N THR A 9 19.16 -8.29 9.46
CA THR A 9 18.38 -9.47 9.91
C THR A 9 17.21 -9.79 8.99
N ILE A 10 16.80 -8.88 8.13
CA ILE A 10 15.62 -9.01 7.29
C ILE A 10 15.88 -9.96 6.13
N GLN A 11 14.94 -10.87 5.87
CA GLN A 11 14.97 -11.82 4.77
C GLN A 11 13.69 -11.78 3.92
N ASN A 12 12.59 -11.28 4.50
CA ASN A 12 11.27 -11.32 3.88
C ASN A 12 10.64 -9.92 3.84
N ILE A 13 10.08 -9.57 2.69
CA ILE A 13 9.46 -8.25 2.48
C ILE A 13 8.03 -8.44 2.00
N PHE A 14 7.06 -7.92 2.75
CA PHE A 14 5.69 -7.74 2.29
C PHE A 14 5.50 -6.29 1.85
N TRP A 15 5.10 -6.11 0.62
CA TRP A 15 4.80 -4.81 0.03
C TRP A 15 3.30 -4.59 -0.02
N ASP A 16 2.78 -3.52 0.56
CA ASP A 16 1.48 -3.04 0.10
C ASP A 16 1.61 -2.56 -1.36
N VAL A 17 0.48 -2.40 -2.03
CA VAL A 17 0.47 -1.98 -3.43
C VAL A 17 0.09 -0.53 -3.55
N ASP A 18 -1.08 -0.18 -3.02
CA ASP A 18 -1.65 1.15 -3.18
C ASP A 18 -0.93 2.15 -2.26
N GLY A 19 -0.28 3.16 -2.83
CA GLY A 19 0.54 4.11 -2.08
C GLY A 19 1.99 3.65 -1.82
N VAL A 20 2.34 2.40 -2.18
CA VAL A 20 3.69 1.82 -2.00
C VAL A 20 4.33 1.44 -3.33
N LEU A 21 3.73 0.53 -4.07
CA LEU A 21 4.20 0.12 -5.40
C LEU A 21 3.49 0.87 -6.53
N ALA A 22 2.22 1.24 -6.32
CA ALA A 22 1.38 1.90 -7.31
C ALA A 22 0.74 3.17 -6.75
N ASP A 23 0.62 4.19 -7.60
CA ASP A 23 0.12 5.52 -7.23
C ASP A 23 -1.42 5.55 -7.19
N LEU A 24 -1.98 5.26 -6.01
CA LEU A 24 -3.42 5.35 -5.77
C LEU A 24 -3.93 6.80 -5.89
N ASN A 25 -3.15 7.78 -5.47
CA ASN A 25 -3.56 9.19 -5.54
C ASN A 25 -3.71 9.65 -7.00
N HIS A 26 -2.85 9.15 -7.89
CA HIS A 26 -2.98 9.37 -9.33
C HIS A 26 -4.30 8.79 -9.86
N ALA A 27 -4.66 7.58 -9.45
CA ALA A 27 -5.93 6.98 -9.84
C ALA A 27 -7.14 7.78 -9.32
N TYR A 28 -7.12 8.25 -8.08
CA TYR A 28 -8.16 9.13 -7.54
C TYR A 28 -8.30 10.44 -8.33
N TYR A 29 -7.19 11.10 -8.62
CA TYR A 29 -7.19 12.33 -9.41
C TYR A 29 -7.80 12.12 -10.80
N HIS A 30 -7.37 11.07 -11.51
CA HIS A 30 -7.92 10.74 -12.82
C HIS A 30 -9.38 10.31 -12.79
N PHE A 31 -9.79 9.60 -11.74
CA PHE A 31 -11.19 9.27 -11.53
C PHE A 31 -12.05 10.53 -11.37
N LEU A 32 -11.69 11.44 -10.48
CA LEU A 32 -12.46 12.66 -10.26
C LEU A 32 -12.54 13.53 -11.51
N THR A 33 -11.44 13.68 -12.24
CA THR A 33 -11.35 14.56 -13.42
C THR A 33 -11.86 13.92 -14.71
N GLY A 34 -11.99 12.59 -14.78
CA GLY A 34 -12.33 11.84 -15.99
C GLY A 34 -13.67 11.11 -15.96
N HIS A 35 -14.09 10.60 -14.80
CA HIS A 35 -15.30 9.78 -14.68
C HIS A 35 -16.58 10.57 -15.03
N PRO A 36 -17.51 10.02 -15.83
CA PRO A 36 -18.67 10.75 -16.32
C PRO A 36 -19.53 11.42 -15.24
N ASN A 37 -19.63 10.83 -14.06
CA ASN A 37 -20.45 11.37 -12.96
C ASN A 37 -19.77 12.55 -12.24
N TYR A 38 -18.44 12.69 -12.31
CA TYR A 38 -17.68 13.63 -11.48
C TYR A 38 -16.89 14.65 -12.28
N ARG A 39 -16.49 14.33 -13.51
CA ARG A 39 -15.61 15.18 -14.35
C ARG A 39 -16.11 16.61 -14.53
N ASP A 40 -17.42 16.86 -14.66
CA ASP A 40 -17.95 18.19 -14.86
C ASP A 40 -17.79 19.08 -13.62
N GLN A 41 -17.85 18.46 -12.43
CA GLN A 41 -17.63 19.12 -11.15
C GLN A 41 -16.13 19.37 -10.89
N TYR A 42 -15.27 18.42 -11.24
CA TYR A 42 -13.84 18.42 -10.89
C TYR A 42 -12.89 18.67 -12.08
N LYS A 43 -13.39 19.08 -13.26
CA LYS A 43 -12.58 19.31 -14.49
C LYS A 43 -11.43 20.31 -14.34
N ASN A 44 -11.50 21.22 -13.36
CA ASN A 44 -10.48 22.24 -13.09
C ASN A 44 -9.62 21.88 -11.86
N LEU A 45 -9.85 20.72 -11.24
CA LEU A 45 -9.07 20.28 -10.09
C LEU A 45 -7.58 20.20 -10.46
N GLN A 46 -6.73 20.79 -9.62
CA GLN A 46 -5.29 20.64 -9.74
C GLN A 46 -4.82 19.53 -8.80
N TRP A 47 -3.70 18.90 -9.11
CA TRP A 47 -3.15 17.81 -8.32
C TRP A 47 -2.95 18.14 -6.84
N ASP A 48 -2.40 19.32 -6.56
CA ASP A 48 -2.13 19.81 -5.21
C ASP A 48 -3.40 20.16 -4.40
N GLN A 49 -4.54 20.25 -5.07
CA GLN A 49 -5.85 20.47 -4.45
C GLN A 49 -6.58 19.18 -4.11
N LEU A 50 -6.02 18.01 -4.43
CA LEU A 50 -6.65 16.72 -4.13
C LEU A 50 -7.00 16.57 -2.64
N PRO A 51 -6.16 16.99 -1.67
CA PRO A 51 -6.52 16.96 -0.25
C PRO A 51 -7.68 17.88 0.15
N ASP A 52 -8.01 18.89 -0.65
CA ASP A 52 -9.18 19.76 -0.40
C ASP A 52 -10.50 19.04 -0.71
N ILE A 53 -10.43 17.99 -1.54
CA ILE A 53 -11.60 17.19 -1.95
C ILE A 53 -11.65 15.89 -1.17
N LEU A 54 -10.53 15.16 -1.10
CA LEU A 54 -10.43 13.89 -0.38
C LEU A 54 -9.74 14.14 0.96
N PRO A 55 -10.45 14.05 2.09
CA PRO A 55 -9.82 14.30 3.38
C PRO A 55 -8.75 13.28 3.69
N ILE A 56 -7.68 13.76 4.31
CA ILE A 56 -6.68 12.89 4.94
C ILE A 56 -7.26 12.45 6.28
N ILE A 57 -7.40 11.15 6.46
CA ILE A 57 -7.91 10.57 7.70
C ILE A 57 -6.75 10.29 8.64
N PRO A 58 -6.69 10.90 9.85
CA PRO A 58 -5.55 10.76 10.75
C PRO A 58 -5.22 9.30 11.08
N GLU A 59 -6.23 8.46 11.29
CA GLU A 59 -6.08 7.04 11.61
C GLU A 59 -5.51 6.23 10.44
N TYR A 60 -5.70 6.70 9.22
CA TYR A 60 -5.10 6.10 8.02
C TYR A 60 -3.75 6.71 7.68
N GLY A 61 -3.59 7.99 7.98
CA GLY A 61 -2.43 8.75 7.60
C GLY A 61 -2.33 9.07 6.11
N ALA A 62 -3.44 8.93 5.35
CA ALA A 62 -3.47 9.15 3.91
C ALA A 62 -4.87 9.60 3.43
N LEU A 63 -4.98 9.99 2.15
CA LEU A 63 -6.25 10.32 1.51
C LEU A 63 -7.19 9.10 1.48
N GLU A 64 -8.49 9.36 1.63
CA GLU A 64 -9.50 8.32 1.59
C GLU A 64 -10.76 8.78 0.86
N LEU A 65 -11.05 8.16 -0.28
CA LEU A 65 -12.18 8.52 -1.14
C LEU A 65 -13.53 8.32 -0.46
N LYS A 66 -13.70 7.21 0.26
CA LYS A 66 -14.98 6.85 0.91
C LYS A 66 -15.40 7.80 2.04
N THR A 67 -14.49 8.64 2.51
CA THR A 67 -14.78 9.62 3.57
C THR A 67 -15.13 11.00 3.04
N HIS A 68 -15.26 11.17 1.74
CA HIS A 68 -15.73 12.41 1.15
C HIS A 68 -17.08 12.81 1.78
N PRO A 69 -17.25 14.07 2.28
CA PRO A 69 -18.39 14.44 3.12
C PRO A 69 -19.76 14.25 2.49
N GLU A 70 -19.87 14.45 1.16
CA GLU A 70 -21.17 14.45 0.46
C GLU A 70 -21.45 13.15 -0.30
N LEU A 71 -20.42 12.58 -0.93
CA LEU A 71 -20.57 11.48 -1.90
C LEU A 71 -19.64 10.30 -1.63
N GLY A 72 -18.90 10.29 -0.51
CA GLY A 72 -17.80 9.37 -0.28
C GLY A 72 -18.06 7.90 -0.58
N ALA A 73 -19.12 7.34 0.00
CA ALA A 73 -19.45 5.93 -0.21
C ALA A 73 -19.94 5.62 -1.65
N GLU A 74 -20.54 6.60 -2.34
CA GLU A 74 -20.95 6.46 -3.74
C GLU A 74 -19.73 6.55 -4.66
N MET A 75 -18.88 7.55 -4.46
CA MET A 75 -17.63 7.71 -5.20
C MET A 75 -16.70 6.50 -5.07
N ASP A 76 -16.55 5.96 -3.87
CA ASP A 76 -15.73 4.78 -3.62
C ASP A 76 -16.28 3.55 -4.35
N ARG A 77 -17.60 3.37 -4.33
CA ARG A 77 -18.27 2.31 -5.08
C ARG A 77 -18.07 2.45 -6.58
N ASP A 78 -18.26 3.67 -7.13
CA ASP A 78 -18.06 3.96 -8.55
C ASP A 78 -16.61 3.74 -8.96
N PHE A 79 -15.65 4.20 -8.14
CA PHE A 79 -14.22 3.98 -8.36
C PHE A 79 -13.86 2.49 -8.39
N CYS A 80 -14.34 1.72 -7.41
CA CYS A 80 -14.04 0.30 -7.31
C CYS A 80 -14.74 -0.54 -8.39
N SER A 81 -15.91 -0.11 -8.91
CA SER A 81 -16.66 -0.81 -9.95
C SER A 81 -16.22 -0.44 -11.36
N ASP A 82 -15.62 0.72 -11.57
CA ASP A 82 -15.09 1.13 -12.86
C ASP A 82 -13.69 0.56 -13.07
N LYS A 83 -13.60 -0.51 -13.85
CA LYS A 83 -12.34 -1.23 -14.07
C LYS A 83 -11.27 -0.39 -14.73
N ASP A 84 -11.64 0.61 -15.53
CA ASP A 84 -10.69 1.47 -16.21
C ASP A 84 -9.99 2.40 -15.21
N PHE A 85 -10.74 3.00 -14.27
CA PHE A 85 -10.16 3.82 -13.21
C PHE A 85 -9.48 2.98 -12.12
N PHE A 86 -10.11 1.88 -11.71
CA PHE A 86 -9.52 0.95 -10.75
C PHE A 86 -8.15 0.42 -11.20
N ARG A 87 -7.97 0.18 -12.52
CA ARG A 87 -6.71 -0.27 -13.12
C ARG A 87 -5.73 0.86 -13.45
N ASN A 88 -6.17 2.11 -13.44
CA ASN A 88 -5.33 3.26 -13.77
C ASN A 88 -4.47 3.72 -12.59
N ARG A 89 -3.66 2.80 -12.05
CA ARG A 89 -2.70 3.03 -10.97
C ARG A 89 -1.32 2.74 -11.50
N PRO A 90 -0.58 3.74 -12.01
CA PRO A 90 0.76 3.51 -12.52
C PRO A 90 1.67 3.05 -11.38
N LEU A 91 2.59 2.14 -11.67
CA LEU A 91 3.68 1.86 -10.74
C LEU A 91 4.51 3.12 -10.52
N TYR A 92 4.97 3.31 -9.30
CA TYR A 92 5.97 4.32 -9.03
C TYR A 92 7.26 4.04 -9.83
N PRO A 93 8.07 5.08 -10.11
CA PRO A 93 9.33 4.90 -10.82
C PRO A 93 10.19 3.82 -10.18
N LYS A 94 10.89 3.04 -11.00
CA LYS A 94 11.89 2.02 -10.63
C LYS A 94 11.41 0.84 -9.77
N VAL A 95 10.11 0.71 -9.49
CA VAL A 95 9.58 -0.41 -8.70
C VAL A 95 10.07 -1.76 -9.26
N ILE A 96 9.93 -2.00 -10.55
CA ILE A 96 10.32 -3.28 -11.16
C ILE A 96 11.82 -3.55 -11.02
N GLU A 97 12.66 -2.52 -11.21
CA GLU A 97 14.11 -2.63 -11.08
C GLU A 97 14.52 -2.97 -9.65
N VAL A 98 13.94 -2.28 -8.68
CA VAL A 98 14.22 -2.49 -7.25
C VAL A 98 13.79 -3.89 -6.80
N LEU A 99 12.58 -4.33 -7.16
CA LEU A 99 12.12 -5.69 -6.85
C LEU A 99 13.05 -6.77 -7.42
N LYS A 100 13.53 -6.60 -8.66
CA LYS A 100 14.51 -7.51 -9.29
C LYS A 100 15.86 -7.49 -8.56
N GLU A 101 16.29 -6.33 -8.11
CA GLU A 101 17.56 -6.20 -7.39
C GLU A 101 17.50 -6.87 -6.01
N LEU A 102 16.43 -6.62 -5.23
CA LEU A 102 16.20 -7.27 -3.95
C LEU A 102 16.09 -8.80 -4.08
N ASN A 103 15.46 -9.30 -5.16
CA ASN A 103 15.46 -10.74 -5.43
C ASN A 103 16.88 -11.28 -5.68
N ARG A 104 17.74 -10.55 -6.42
CA ARG A 104 19.15 -10.96 -6.63
C ARG A 104 19.98 -10.94 -5.33
N LEU A 105 19.61 -10.07 -4.39
CA LEU A 105 20.21 -10.02 -3.04
C LEU A 105 19.69 -11.14 -2.12
N GLY A 106 18.68 -11.90 -2.55
CA GLY A 106 18.17 -13.07 -1.82
C GLY A 106 16.93 -12.82 -0.99
N TYR A 107 16.35 -11.63 -1.01
CA TYR A 107 15.11 -11.33 -0.31
C TYR A 107 13.93 -12.07 -0.91
N ARG A 108 13.12 -12.71 -0.07
CA ARG A 108 11.81 -13.25 -0.45
C ARG A 108 10.79 -12.14 -0.44
N GLN A 109 10.03 -12.00 -1.51
CA GLN A 109 9.14 -10.86 -1.68
C GLN A 109 7.69 -11.29 -1.91
N PHE A 110 6.78 -10.57 -1.28
CA PHE A 110 5.34 -10.78 -1.34
C PHE A 110 4.64 -9.45 -1.55
N THR A 111 3.51 -9.43 -2.25
CA THR A 111 2.57 -8.30 -2.07
C THR A 111 1.59 -8.65 -0.96
N LEU A 112 1.00 -7.66 -0.32
CA LEU A 112 -0.13 -7.84 0.60
C LEU A 112 -1.07 -6.65 0.49
N SER A 113 -1.96 -6.69 -0.49
CA SER A 113 -2.93 -5.63 -0.74
C SER A 113 -4.32 -6.01 -0.23
N ALA A 114 -5.04 -5.05 0.37
CA ALA A 114 -6.42 -5.22 0.77
C ALA A 114 -7.37 -4.60 -0.27
N THR A 115 -8.49 -5.26 -0.57
CA THR A 115 -9.46 -4.80 -1.57
C THR A 115 -10.85 -5.38 -1.32
N PHE A 116 -11.88 -4.74 -1.87
CA PHE A 116 -13.26 -5.27 -1.89
C PHE A 116 -13.46 -6.35 -2.96
N ASP A 117 -12.72 -6.27 -4.08
CA ASP A 117 -12.79 -7.22 -5.19
C ASP A 117 -11.41 -7.87 -5.40
N VAL A 118 -11.21 -9.00 -4.75
CA VAL A 118 -9.93 -9.75 -4.79
C VAL A 118 -9.63 -10.24 -6.21
N GLU A 119 -10.62 -10.70 -6.96
CA GLU A 119 -10.42 -11.24 -8.31
C GLU A 119 -9.91 -10.16 -9.26
N THR A 120 -10.60 -9.00 -9.29
CA THR A 120 -10.17 -7.86 -10.12
C THR A 120 -8.81 -7.33 -9.69
N LYS A 121 -8.55 -7.23 -8.38
CA LYS A 121 -7.23 -6.77 -7.86
C LYS A 121 -6.12 -7.74 -8.24
N MET A 122 -6.32 -9.04 -8.08
CA MET A 122 -5.33 -10.06 -8.46
C MET A 122 -5.02 -10.05 -9.95
N ALA A 123 -6.04 -9.86 -10.81
CA ALA A 123 -5.84 -9.74 -12.25
C ALA A 123 -4.99 -8.50 -12.60
N TYR A 124 -5.31 -7.37 -12.00
CA TYR A 124 -4.53 -6.13 -12.14
C TYR A 124 -3.08 -6.29 -11.67
N LEU A 125 -2.86 -6.88 -10.48
CA LEU A 125 -1.51 -7.07 -9.95
C LEU A 125 -0.66 -7.98 -10.84
N ARG A 126 -1.23 -9.05 -11.37
CA ARG A 126 -0.54 -9.94 -12.32
C ARG A 126 -0.16 -9.23 -13.61
N GLU A 127 -0.97 -8.28 -14.06
CA GLU A 127 -0.70 -7.48 -15.25
C GLU A 127 0.44 -6.48 -15.01
N ILE A 128 0.35 -5.63 -13.97
CA ILE A 128 1.34 -4.57 -13.74
C ILE A 128 2.68 -5.09 -13.19
N LEU A 129 2.68 -6.24 -12.51
CA LEU A 129 3.87 -6.87 -11.93
C LEU A 129 4.37 -8.06 -12.77
N GLU A 130 3.84 -8.23 -13.99
CA GLU A 130 4.22 -9.33 -14.89
C GLU A 130 5.74 -9.55 -14.96
N PRO A 131 6.60 -8.51 -15.08
CA PRO A 131 8.04 -8.69 -15.18
C PRO A 131 8.74 -9.27 -13.94
N VAL A 132 8.02 -9.46 -12.83
CA VAL A 132 8.57 -9.94 -11.54
C VAL A 132 7.78 -11.11 -10.95
N THR A 133 6.74 -11.60 -11.61
CA THR A 133 5.89 -12.69 -11.12
C THR A 133 6.59 -14.04 -10.95
N ASP A 134 7.78 -14.20 -11.52
CA ASP A 134 8.59 -15.41 -11.35
C ASP A 134 9.10 -15.61 -9.92
N PHE A 135 9.24 -14.52 -9.17
CA PHE A 135 9.77 -14.56 -7.80
C PHE A 135 8.89 -13.79 -6.78
N LEU A 136 8.05 -12.86 -7.22
CA LEU A 136 7.17 -12.10 -6.35
C LEU A 136 5.86 -12.86 -6.15
N ILE A 137 5.59 -13.24 -4.90
CA ILE A 137 4.34 -13.91 -4.54
C ILE A 137 3.24 -12.86 -4.34
N ILE A 138 2.19 -12.95 -5.14
CA ILE A 138 1.08 -12.00 -5.09
C ILE A 138 0.03 -12.49 -4.11
N GLU A 139 -0.12 -11.75 -3.01
CA GLU A 139 -1.12 -11.95 -1.98
C GLU A 139 -2.10 -10.78 -1.95
N CYS A 140 -3.37 -11.09 -1.77
CA CYS A 140 -4.43 -10.12 -1.66
C CYS A 140 -5.46 -10.61 -0.65
N VAL A 141 -6.03 -9.70 0.13
CA VAL A 141 -7.07 -10.02 1.10
C VAL A 141 -8.33 -9.23 0.82
N GLN A 142 -9.48 -9.82 1.13
CA GLN A 142 -10.73 -9.09 1.07
C GLN A 142 -10.80 -8.11 2.24
N HIS A 143 -11.04 -6.85 1.93
CA HIS A 143 -11.29 -5.83 2.94
C HIS A 143 -12.63 -6.11 3.63
N GLY A 144 -12.67 -6.04 4.95
CA GLY A 144 -13.91 -6.08 5.70
C GLY A 144 -14.72 -4.78 5.57
N GLU A 145 -15.92 -4.78 6.16
CA GLU A 145 -16.80 -3.60 6.16
C GLU A 145 -16.30 -2.46 7.07
N PHE A 146 -15.31 -2.74 7.94
CA PHE A 146 -14.84 -1.80 8.97
C PHE A 146 -13.40 -1.37 8.74
N MET A 147 -13.11 -0.12 9.10
CA MET A 147 -11.85 0.58 8.92
C MET A 147 -10.66 0.00 9.71
N HIS A 148 -10.92 -0.80 10.75
CA HIS A 148 -9.93 -1.49 11.58
C HIS A 148 -9.98 -3.00 11.34
N ASP A 149 -9.93 -3.38 10.06
CA ASP A 149 -10.00 -4.77 9.65
C ASP A 149 -8.72 -5.52 10.03
N THR A 150 -8.87 -6.66 10.70
CA THR A 150 -7.77 -7.56 11.03
C THR A 150 -7.27 -8.37 9.83
N ALA A 151 -7.85 -8.20 8.66
CA ALA A 151 -7.59 -9.02 7.48
C ALA A 151 -6.10 -9.10 7.10
N LYS A 152 -5.36 -7.98 7.17
CA LYS A 152 -3.91 -8.00 6.96
C LYS A 152 -3.16 -8.73 8.07
N ILE A 153 -3.59 -8.60 9.34
CA ILE A 153 -2.99 -9.30 10.48
C ILE A 153 -3.12 -10.81 10.28
N ASP A 154 -4.35 -11.26 10.05
CA ASP A 154 -4.65 -12.68 9.88
C ASP A 154 -3.94 -13.26 8.66
N ARG A 155 -3.88 -12.50 7.56
CA ARG A 155 -3.17 -12.93 6.35
C ARG A 155 -1.66 -12.99 6.54
N LEU A 156 -1.04 -12.02 7.21
CA LEU A 156 0.39 -12.07 7.57
C LEU A 156 0.69 -13.32 8.38
N LYS A 157 -0.09 -13.59 9.45
CA LYS A 157 0.06 -14.79 10.29
C LYS A 157 -0.10 -16.08 9.48
N ALA A 158 -1.07 -16.11 8.55
CA ALA A 158 -1.26 -17.25 7.66
C ALA A 158 -0.09 -17.42 6.68
N CYS A 159 0.45 -16.35 6.11
CA CYS A 159 1.60 -16.37 5.23
C CYS A 159 2.86 -16.86 5.97
N PHE A 160 3.08 -16.45 7.23
CA PHE A 160 4.21 -16.95 8.01
C PHE A 160 4.19 -18.46 8.15
N GLN A 161 3.01 -19.05 8.38
CA GLN A 161 2.84 -20.50 8.44
C GLN A 161 2.95 -21.16 7.06
N GLN A 162 2.29 -20.61 6.04
CA GLN A 162 2.20 -21.18 4.70
C GLN A 162 3.57 -21.23 4.00
N TYR A 163 4.40 -20.20 4.20
CA TYR A 163 5.67 -20.04 3.52
C TYR A 163 6.88 -20.29 4.42
N ASP A 164 6.66 -20.76 5.66
CA ASP A 164 7.70 -20.99 6.67
C ASP A 164 8.59 -19.74 6.85
N LEU A 165 7.97 -18.61 7.22
CA LEU A 165 8.64 -17.34 7.44
C LEU A 165 8.80 -17.05 8.92
N ASN A 166 9.97 -16.51 9.30
CA ASN A 166 10.18 -15.95 10.62
C ASN A 166 9.62 -14.52 10.67
N PRO A 167 8.62 -14.21 11.51
CA PRO A 167 8.11 -12.85 11.65
C PRO A 167 9.19 -11.82 12.01
N GLU A 168 10.16 -12.19 12.87
CA GLU A 168 11.25 -11.32 13.29
C GLU A 168 12.27 -11.00 12.17
N GLU A 169 12.23 -11.73 11.06
CA GLU A 169 13.03 -11.49 9.85
C GLU A 169 12.20 -10.91 8.71
N THR A 170 10.99 -10.41 9.03
CA THR A 170 10.00 -9.96 8.05
C THR A 170 9.62 -8.51 8.28
N ILE A 171 9.61 -7.71 7.21
CA ILE A 171 9.03 -6.37 7.20
C ILE A 171 7.71 -6.32 6.43
N LEU A 172 6.81 -5.43 6.86
CA LEU A 172 5.66 -4.96 6.08
C LEU A 172 5.91 -3.50 5.71
N VAL A 173 6.03 -3.23 4.42
CA VAL A 173 6.14 -1.87 3.86
C VAL A 173 4.76 -1.41 3.44
N ASP A 174 4.23 -0.36 4.08
CA ASP A 174 2.85 0.10 3.91
C ASP A 174 2.75 1.60 4.16
N ASP A 175 1.84 2.31 3.47
CA ASP A 175 1.65 3.76 3.66
C ASP A 175 0.66 4.09 4.78
N ARG A 176 -0.17 3.14 5.19
CA ARG A 176 -1.25 3.34 6.16
C ARG A 176 -0.81 3.12 7.60
N ILE A 177 -1.19 4.04 8.49
CA ILE A 177 -0.83 3.96 9.92
C ILE A 177 -1.40 2.69 10.58
N TYR A 178 -2.65 2.33 10.31
CA TYR A 178 -3.25 1.15 10.91
C TYR A 178 -2.58 -0.17 10.46
N ASN A 179 -1.98 -0.21 9.27
CA ASN A 179 -1.21 -1.37 8.81
C ASN A 179 0.17 -1.46 9.48
N GLN A 180 0.71 -0.36 10.00
CA GLN A 180 1.90 -0.41 10.87
C GLN A 180 1.57 -1.16 12.19
N TYR A 181 0.40 -0.90 12.77
CA TYR A 181 -0.07 -1.70 13.92
C TYR A 181 -0.31 -3.16 13.53
N ALA A 182 -0.83 -3.44 12.33
CA ALA A 182 -1.01 -4.80 11.85
C ALA A 182 0.31 -5.57 11.74
N ALA A 183 1.38 -4.93 11.25
CA ALA A 183 2.71 -5.52 11.24
C ALA A 183 3.17 -5.88 12.65
N ILE A 184 3.09 -4.93 13.60
CA ILE A 184 3.49 -5.14 15.01
C ILE A 184 2.70 -6.30 15.63
N GLU A 185 1.37 -6.31 15.47
CA GLU A 185 0.50 -7.34 16.05
C GLU A 185 0.72 -8.74 15.44
N SER A 186 1.15 -8.80 14.19
CA SER A 186 1.51 -10.06 13.54
C SER A 186 2.89 -10.58 13.93
N GLY A 187 3.72 -9.74 14.57
CA GLY A 187 5.10 -10.03 14.94
C GLY A 187 6.14 -9.62 13.87
N ALA A 188 5.70 -9.04 12.76
CA ALA A 188 6.59 -8.45 11.75
C ALA A 188 7.04 -7.04 12.13
N HIS A 189 8.05 -6.54 11.44
CA HIS A 189 8.51 -5.18 11.63
C HIS A 189 7.79 -4.22 10.67
N PRO A 190 7.23 -3.11 11.18
CA PRO A 190 6.63 -2.09 10.36
C PRO A 190 7.69 -1.24 9.66
N VAL A 191 7.43 -0.90 8.40
CA VAL A 191 8.18 0.08 7.62
C VAL A 191 7.18 0.94 6.88
N ARG A 192 7.29 2.26 6.99
CA ARG A 192 6.33 3.16 6.37
C ARG A 192 6.83 3.74 5.06
N MET A 193 5.98 3.67 4.05
CA MET A 193 6.15 4.45 2.82
C MET A 193 5.46 5.80 2.95
N ARG A 194 6.16 6.90 2.67
CA ARG A 194 5.58 8.24 2.58
C ARG A 194 5.22 8.54 1.13
N CYS A 195 3.99 8.25 0.75
CA CYS A 195 3.46 8.70 -0.53
C CYS A 195 2.99 10.16 -0.47
N ALA A 196 2.58 10.73 -1.60
CA ALA A 196 1.97 12.05 -1.61
C ALA A 196 0.75 12.09 -0.67
N PHE A 197 0.58 13.20 0.05
CA PHE A 197 -0.55 13.44 0.95
C PHE A 197 -0.66 12.46 2.13
N THR A 198 0.45 11.97 2.67
CA THR A 198 0.48 11.25 3.95
C THR A 198 0.72 12.21 5.12
N THR A 199 0.20 11.86 6.30
CA THR A 199 0.48 12.59 7.56
C THR A 199 1.77 12.08 8.21
N ASP A 200 2.26 12.79 9.23
CA ASP A 200 3.32 12.26 10.09
C ASP A 200 2.81 11.08 10.93
N LEU A 201 3.73 10.20 11.35
CA LEU A 201 3.41 9.14 12.29
C LEU A 201 3.04 9.72 13.67
N PRO A 202 2.09 9.08 14.39
CA PRO A 202 1.88 9.37 15.79
C PRO A 202 3.16 9.15 16.62
N SER A 203 3.28 9.89 17.72
CA SER A 203 4.51 9.89 18.53
C SER A 203 4.94 8.50 19.02
N GLU A 204 3.98 7.62 19.32
CA GLU A 204 4.23 6.24 19.75
C GLU A 204 4.77 5.33 18.63
N LEU A 205 4.61 5.73 17.37
CA LEU A 205 5.14 5.04 16.19
C LEU A 205 6.36 5.73 15.58
N SER A 206 6.86 6.83 16.16
CA SER A 206 7.98 7.61 15.62
C SER A 206 9.32 6.85 15.50
N TRP A 207 9.38 5.63 16.02
CA TRP A 207 10.52 4.72 15.90
C TRP A 207 10.51 3.89 14.61
N ILE A 208 9.39 3.90 13.85
CA ILE A 208 9.23 3.17 12.60
C ILE A 208 10.06 3.86 11.52
N PRO A 209 10.87 3.12 10.74
CA PRO A 209 11.55 3.68 9.58
C PRO A 209 10.55 4.19 8.55
N GLU A 210 10.79 5.40 8.02
CA GLU A 210 9.97 6.01 6.98
C GLU A 210 10.82 6.30 5.74
N PHE A 211 10.29 5.96 4.56
CA PHE A 211 10.97 6.14 3.28
C PHE A 211 10.03 6.79 2.25
N ALA A 212 10.59 7.58 1.35
CA ALA A 212 9.83 8.27 0.32
C ALA A 212 9.56 7.40 -0.94
N ASN A 213 10.33 6.33 -1.14
CA ASN A 213 10.24 5.47 -2.31
C ASN A 213 10.91 4.10 -2.05
N VAL A 214 10.69 3.16 -2.98
CA VAL A 214 11.22 1.79 -2.87
C VAL A 214 12.75 1.72 -2.96
N GLU A 215 13.40 2.71 -3.61
CA GLU A 215 14.87 2.76 -3.70
C GLU A 215 15.47 3.02 -2.31
N GLU A 216 14.90 3.94 -1.54
CA GLU A 216 15.34 4.22 -0.17
C GLU A 216 15.17 3.01 0.75
N VAL A 217 14.07 2.24 0.60
CA VAL A 217 13.89 0.96 1.34
C VAL A 217 15.00 -0.02 0.98
N LYS A 218 15.30 -0.18 -0.32
CA LYS A 218 16.37 -1.06 -0.78
C LYS A 218 17.73 -0.61 -0.24
N ASP A 219 18.06 0.68 -0.33
CA ASP A 219 19.34 1.21 0.12
C ASP A 219 19.52 1.00 1.62
N TRP A 220 18.45 1.16 2.42
CA TRP A 220 18.46 0.87 3.85
C TRP A 220 18.65 -0.63 4.15
N LEU A 221 18.11 -1.54 3.32
CA LEU A 221 18.32 -2.98 3.49
C LEU A 221 19.74 -3.43 3.11
N ASP A 222 20.46 -2.63 2.32
CA ASP A 222 21.84 -2.91 1.88
C ASP A 222 22.91 -2.39 2.90
N GLU A 223 22.51 -1.64 3.96
CA GLU A 223 23.41 -1.14 5.01
C GLU A 223 23.84 -2.26 5.99
#